data_6cb2693ba0a25aa8e92b14e7c8f7b500
#
_entry.id   6cb2693ba0a25aa8e92b14e7c8f7b500
#
_cell.length_a   1.000
_cell.length_b   1.000
_cell.length_c   1.000
_cell.angle_alpha   90.00
_cell.angle_beta   90.00
_cell.angle_gamma   90.00
#
_symmetry.space_group_name_H-M   'P 1'
#
loop_
_entity.id
_entity.type
_entity.pdbx_description
1 polymer ?
#
loop_
_entity_poly.entity_id
_entity_poly.type
_entity_poly.pdbx_seq_one_letter_code
_entity_poly.pdbx_strand_id
1 'polypeptide(L)'
;MKPEWKKLLVLNLPYLLFVYLFAKCGQAYRLAAGVDASAKLLHLTDGISAAFASPLPSLHPFDLCVGVVGAVAVRLIVYSKGKNAKKYRKGEEYGSARWGTAKDIAPYIDPKFENNILLTQTERLTMTGRPKDPKTARNKNVLVIGGSGSGKTRFYVKPNLMQCFPTSDYPTSFVVTDPKGTLVLETGQMFQRAGYRVKILNTINFSKSMKYNPFVYIHSEKDVLKLVNTLIANTKGEGEKSAEDFWVKSERLFYTALIGYIWYEAPAEEMNFTTLLEMINASEAREDDPDFQSPVDLMFERLEQKDPDHFAVRQYKKFLLSAGKTRSSILISCGARLAPFDIREVRELMEDDEMELDTIGDEKTVLFLIMSDTDTTFNFILAMLQSQLINLLCDRADDKYGGRLPVHVRLILDEFANIGQIPNFDKLIATIRSREISASIILQSQSQLKAIYKDAAEIISDNCDSVLFLSGRGKNAKEISDALGKETIDSFNTSENRGSQTSHGLNYQKLGKALMSEDEIAIMDGGKCILQLRGVRPFFSEKFDITKHPHYKYLADADKKNTFDVDRFLSTLRRKRQQVVAQDESFDLYEIDLSDEDATAE
;
A
#
# COMPACT_ATOMS: atom_id res chain seq x y z
N MET A 1 -3.54 -38.03 17.35
CA MET A 1 -4.84 -38.07 18.08
C MET A 1 -4.58 -38.53 19.50
N LYS A 2 -4.48 -37.63 20.47
CA LYS A 2 -4.39 -37.97 21.89
C LYS A 2 -5.81 -38.12 22.45
N PRO A 3 -6.04 -39.09 23.32
CA PRO A 3 -7.36 -39.61 23.59
C PRO A 3 -8.26 -38.61 24.33
N GLU A 4 -9.40 -38.32 23.76
CA GLU A 4 -10.52 -37.59 24.37
C GLU A 4 -11.17 -38.30 25.57
N TRP A 5 -10.68 -39.50 25.87
CA TRP A 5 -11.17 -40.35 26.98
C TRP A 5 -11.14 -39.67 28.35
N LYS A 6 -10.10 -38.90 28.65
CA LYS A 6 -10.03 -38.16 29.93
C LYS A 6 -11.11 -37.11 30.04
N LYS A 7 -11.44 -36.41 28.95
CA LYS A 7 -12.55 -35.43 28.94
C LYS A 7 -13.91 -36.10 29.09
N LEU A 8 -14.10 -37.27 28.43
CA LEU A 8 -15.34 -38.03 28.57
C LEU A 8 -15.54 -38.56 29.99
N LEU A 9 -14.50 -39.09 30.62
CA LEU A 9 -14.55 -39.57 32.01
C LEU A 9 -14.90 -38.44 33.00
N VAL A 10 -14.20 -37.30 32.93
CA VAL A 10 -14.44 -36.16 33.80
C VAL A 10 -15.84 -35.57 33.64
N LEU A 11 -16.33 -35.50 32.40
CA LEU A 11 -17.68 -35.00 32.09
C LEU A 11 -18.82 -35.93 32.57
N ASN A 12 -18.56 -37.22 32.69
CA ASN A 12 -19.59 -38.20 33.09
C ASN A 12 -19.50 -38.60 34.57
N LEU A 13 -18.41 -38.25 35.27
CA LEU A 13 -18.24 -38.58 36.70
C LEU A 13 -19.41 -38.13 37.57
N PRO A 14 -20.00 -36.93 37.45
CA PRO A 14 -21.16 -36.51 38.26
C PRO A 14 -22.40 -37.39 38.03
N TYR A 15 -22.52 -38.05 36.86
CA TYR A 15 -23.70 -38.87 36.57
C TYR A 15 -23.67 -40.23 37.27
N LEU A 16 -22.55 -40.66 37.82
CA LEU A 16 -22.46 -41.85 38.72
C LEU A 16 -23.27 -41.63 40.01
N LEU A 17 -23.32 -40.41 40.53
CA LEU A 17 -24.16 -40.07 41.64
C LEU A 17 -25.65 -40.27 41.28
N PHE A 18 -26.03 -39.87 40.09
CA PHE A 18 -27.42 -40.08 39.63
C PHE A 18 -27.76 -41.54 39.39
N VAL A 19 -26.81 -42.36 38.89
CA VAL A 19 -26.97 -43.82 38.82
C VAL A 19 -27.25 -44.38 40.21
N TYR A 20 -26.49 -43.99 41.22
CA TYR A 20 -26.70 -44.42 42.61
C TYR A 20 -28.08 -43.97 43.15
N LEU A 21 -28.45 -42.70 42.98
CA LEU A 21 -29.75 -42.17 43.49
C LEU A 21 -30.94 -42.88 42.82
N PHE A 22 -30.94 -43.03 41.49
CA PHE A 22 -32.01 -43.70 40.78
C PHE A 22 -32.04 -45.23 41.03
N ALA A 23 -30.88 -45.85 41.26
CA ALA A 23 -30.84 -47.26 41.71
C ALA A 23 -31.47 -47.42 43.12
N LYS A 24 -31.27 -46.42 44.01
CA LYS A 24 -31.97 -46.38 45.31
C LYS A 24 -33.50 -46.18 45.13
N CYS A 25 -33.92 -45.37 44.15
CA CYS A 25 -35.33 -45.24 43.83
C CYS A 25 -35.94 -46.59 43.29
N GLY A 26 -35.19 -47.31 42.44
CA GLY A 26 -35.56 -48.64 42.00
C GLY A 26 -35.69 -49.63 43.15
N GLN A 27 -34.68 -49.59 44.05
CA GLN A 27 -34.70 -50.40 45.27
C GLN A 27 -35.88 -50.08 46.20
N ALA A 28 -36.22 -48.77 46.38
CA ALA A 28 -37.35 -48.35 47.14
C ALA A 28 -38.69 -48.84 46.56
N TYR A 29 -38.86 -48.77 45.23
CA TYR A 29 -40.03 -49.32 44.57
C TYR A 29 -40.14 -50.85 44.71
N ARG A 30 -39.03 -51.55 44.65
CA ARG A 30 -38.98 -53.01 44.81
C ARG A 30 -39.30 -53.45 46.27
N LEU A 31 -38.84 -52.68 47.27
CA LEU A 31 -39.08 -52.96 48.70
C LEU A 31 -40.41 -52.44 49.21
N ALA A 32 -41.11 -51.61 48.46
CA ALA A 32 -42.42 -51.10 48.80
C ALA A 32 -43.47 -52.22 48.88
N ALA A 33 -44.32 -52.18 49.92
CA ALA A 33 -45.35 -53.18 50.13
C ALA A 33 -46.49 -53.03 49.06
N GLY A 34 -46.92 -54.17 48.50
CA GLY A 34 -48.00 -54.18 47.52
C GLY A 34 -47.75 -55.19 46.39
N VAL A 35 -48.82 -55.73 45.78
CA VAL A 35 -48.74 -56.68 44.65
C VAL A 35 -48.80 -55.94 43.34
N ASP A 36 -49.58 -54.88 43.26
CA ASP A 36 -49.75 -54.06 42.07
C ASP A 36 -48.93 -52.78 42.09
N ALA A 37 -48.64 -52.20 40.89
CA ALA A 37 -47.84 -51.01 40.72
C ALA A 37 -48.43 -49.79 41.48
N SER A 38 -49.77 -49.65 41.53
CA SER A 38 -50.47 -48.61 42.26
C SER A 38 -50.31 -48.75 43.78
N ALA A 39 -50.41 -49.97 44.32
CA ALA A 39 -50.18 -50.22 45.76
C ALA A 39 -48.71 -49.98 46.16
N LYS A 40 -47.75 -50.33 45.31
CA LYS A 40 -46.33 -50.01 45.57
C LYS A 40 -46.02 -48.53 45.52
N LEU A 41 -46.69 -47.73 44.68
CA LEU A 41 -46.57 -46.26 44.66
C LEU A 41 -47.15 -45.62 45.93
N LEU A 42 -48.26 -46.15 46.52
CA LEU A 42 -48.82 -45.66 47.76
C LEU A 42 -47.89 -45.90 48.98
N HIS A 43 -47.17 -47.02 48.99
CA HIS A 43 -46.21 -47.37 50.04
C HIS A 43 -44.76 -47.02 49.72
N LEU A 44 -44.55 -46.15 48.71
CA LEU A 44 -43.18 -45.79 48.23
C LEU A 44 -42.35 -45.11 49.32
N THR A 45 -42.97 -44.36 50.22
CA THR A 45 -42.30 -43.68 51.38
C THR A 45 -41.66 -44.68 52.33
N ASP A 46 -42.33 -45.77 52.62
CA ASP A 46 -41.79 -46.84 53.45
C ASP A 46 -40.64 -47.60 52.72
N GLY A 47 -40.82 -47.81 51.40
CA GLY A 47 -39.77 -48.34 50.55
C GLY A 47 -38.51 -47.46 50.49
N ILE A 48 -38.66 -46.11 50.46
CA ILE A 48 -37.56 -45.15 50.49
C ILE A 48 -36.79 -45.29 51.82
N SER A 49 -37.49 -45.31 52.93
CA SER A 49 -36.81 -45.45 54.24
C SER A 49 -36.07 -46.77 54.34
N ALA A 50 -36.63 -47.86 53.83
CA ALA A 50 -35.96 -49.18 53.78
C ALA A 50 -34.75 -49.21 52.80
N ALA A 51 -34.87 -48.55 51.65
CA ALA A 51 -33.78 -48.50 50.67
C ALA A 51 -32.59 -47.66 51.16
N PHE A 52 -32.82 -46.60 51.90
CA PHE A 52 -31.78 -45.71 52.44
C PHE A 52 -31.29 -46.10 53.85
N ALA A 53 -31.87 -47.15 54.47
CA ALA A 53 -31.37 -47.72 55.72
C ALA A 53 -29.90 -48.25 55.60
N SER A 54 -29.51 -48.67 54.36
CA SER A 54 -28.12 -49.01 54.04
C SER A 54 -27.57 -48.04 53.00
N PRO A 55 -26.37 -47.46 53.20
CA PRO A 55 -25.78 -46.58 52.21
C PRO A 55 -25.18 -47.34 51.00
N LEU A 56 -25.10 -48.67 51.07
CA LEU A 56 -24.51 -49.48 49.99
C LEU A 56 -25.45 -49.49 48.77
N PRO A 57 -24.89 -49.42 47.52
CA PRO A 57 -25.69 -49.54 46.30
C PRO A 57 -26.32 -50.91 46.16
N SER A 58 -27.56 -50.97 45.66
CA SER A 58 -28.18 -52.24 45.34
C SER A 58 -27.55 -52.82 44.08
N LEU A 59 -27.19 -54.11 44.13
CA LEU A 59 -26.68 -54.87 42.98
C LEU A 59 -27.78 -55.65 42.21
N HIS A 60 -29.03 -55.45 42.60
CA HIS A 60 -30.15 -56.12 41.93
C HIS A 60 -30.32 -55.57 40.49
N PRO A 61 -30.46 -56.45 39.45
CA PRO A 61 -30.48 -56.05 38.07
C PRO A 61 -31.55 -54.97 37.74
N PHE A 62 -32.74 -55.09 38.33
CA PHE A 62 -33.80 -54.12 38.14
C PHE A 62 -33.43 -52.74 38.68
N ASP A 63 -32.84 -52.66 39.88
CA ASP A 63 -32.44 -51.40 40.55
C ASP A 63 -31.33 -50.70 39.75
N LEU A 64 -30.34 -51.49 39.25
CA LEU A 64 -29.28 -50.98 38.38
C LEU A 64 -29.82 -50.47 37.05
N CYS A 65 -30.78 -51.18 36.45
CA CYS A 65 -31.41 -50.76 35.22
C CYS A 65 -32.12 -49.39 35.40
N VAL A 66 -32.88 -49.23 36.47
CA VAL A 66 -33.55 -47.93 36.83
C VAL A 66 -32.48 -46.86 37.06
N GLY A 67 -31.37 -47.18 37.71
CA GLY A 67 -30.27 -46.30 37.96
C GLY A 67 -29.63 -45.76 36.67
N VAL A 68 -29.32 -46.65 35.74
CA VAL A 68 -28.68 -46.31 34.46
C VAL A 68 -29.65 -45.50 33.57
N VAL A 69 -30.91 -45.96 33.45
CA VAL A 69 -31.94 -45.28 32.62
C VAL A 69 -32.20 -43.87 33.17
N GLY A 70 -32.34 -43.71 34.49
CA GLY A 70 -32.54 -42.40 35.11
C GLY A 70 -31.34 -41.47 34.88
N ALA A 71 -30.12 -41.96 35.08
CA ALA A 71 -28.91 -41.17 34.84
C ALA A 71 -28.75 -40.76 33.36
N VAL A 72 -29.06 -41.68 32.40
CA VAL A 72 -29.07 -41.40 30.97
C VAL A 72 -30.11 -40.31 30.64
N ALA A 73 -31.33 -40.41 31.21
CA ALA A 73 -32.38 -39.40 31.02
C ALA A 73 -31.94 -38.04 31.50
N VAL A 74 -31.33 -37.92 32.69
CA VAL A 74 -30.78 -36.66 33.21
C VAL A 74 -29.66 -36.15 32.27
N ARG A 75 -28.79 -37.04 31.81
CA ARG A 75 -27.72 -36.68 30.88
C ARG A 75 -28.25 -36.12 29.56
N LEU A 76 -29.33 -36.72 29.01
CA LEU A 76 -30.00 -36.26 27.80
C LEU A 76 -30.66 -34.88 27.99
N ILE A 77 -31.33 -34.69 29.15
CA ILE A 77 -31.94 -33.38 29.49
C ILE A 77 -30.87 -32.29 29.59
N VAL A 78 -29.77 -32.56 30.28
CA VAL A 78 -28.65 -31.62 30.42
C VAL A 78 -27.99 -31.35 29.06
N TYR A 79 -27.81 -32.38 28.23
CA TYR A 79 -27.29 -32.24 26.88
C TYR A 79 -28.23 -31.39 25.99
N SER A 80 -29.52 -31.69 26.01
CA SER A 80 -30.53 -30.93 25.25
C SER A 80 -30.58 -29.45 25.68
N LYS A 81 -30.61 -29.20 26.99
CA LYS A 81 -30.54 -27.81 27.51
C LYS A 81 -29.24 -27.12 27.13
N GLY A 82 -28.12 -27.83 27.20
CA GLY A 82 -26.80 -27.30 26.81
C GLY A 82 -26.72 -26.98 25.31
N LYS A 83 -27.30 -27.84 24.45
CA LYS A 83 -27.35 -27.61 22.99
C LYS A 83 -28.27 -26.44 22.60
N ASN A 84 -29.32 -26.23 23.34
CA ASN A 84 -30.28 -25.14 23.10
C ASN A 84 -29.99 -23.90 23.93
N ALA A 85 -28.93 -23.89 24.74
CA ALA A 85 -28.51 -22.72 25.46
C ALA A 85 -28.07 -21.63 24.47
N LYS A 86 -28.72 -20.49 24.46
CA LYS A 86 -28.29 -19.32 23.72
C LYS A 86 -26.86 -18.98 24.15
N LYS A 87 -25.93 -18.96 23.21
CA LYS A 87 -24.56 -18.53 23.47
C LYS A 87 -24.57 -17.00 23.66
N TYR A 88 -24.68 -16.55 24.90
CA TYR A 88 -24.51 -15.16 25.24
C TYR A 88 -23.02 -14.82 25.25
N ARG A 89 -22.62 -13.85 24.41
CA ARG A 89 -21.28 -13.23 24.48
C ARG A 89 -21.32 -12.16 25.55
N LYS A 90 -21.09 -12.54 26.79
CA LYS A 90 -21.11 -11.58 27.92
C LYS A 90 -20.08 -10.47 27.70
N GLY A 91 -20.55 -9.22 27.62
CA GLY A 91 -19.72 -8.04 27.43
C GLY A 91 -19.31 -7.75 25.96
N GLU A 92 -19.78 -8.55 25.01
CA GLU A 92 -19.47 -8.39 23.57
C GLU A 92 -20.73 -8.50 22.70
N GLU A 93 -21.91 -8.31 23.28
CA GLU A 93 -23.20 -8.56 22.62
C GLU A 93 -23.43 -7.63 21.41
N TYR A 94 -22.94 -6.40 21.48
CA TYR A 94 -23.09 -5.36 20.45
C TYR A 94 -21.77 -5.01 19.76
N GLY A 95 -20.64 -5.49 20.27
CA GLY A 95 -19.32 -5.26 19.69
C GLY A 95 -18.21 -5.56 20.68
N SER A 96 -17.06 -5.99 20.17
CA SER A 96 -15.88 -6.33 20.95
C SER A 96 -14.71 -5.38 20.68
N ALA A 97 -14.97 -4.20 20.11
CA ALA A 97 -13.93 -3.23 19.86
C ALA A 97 -13.29 -2.76 21.17
N ARG A 98 -11.98 -2.61 21.15
CA ARG A 98 -11.18 -2.05 22.24
C ARG A 98 -9.89 -1.47 21.67
N TRP A 99 -9.29 -0.56 22.38
CA TRP A 99 -7.95 -0.08 22.05
C TRP A 99 -6.89 -1.17 22.26
N GLY A 100 -5.90 -1.16 21.38
CA GLY A 100 -4.73 -2.02 21.46
C GLY A 100 -3.81 -1.63 22.61
N THR A 101 -3.02 -2.58 23.04
CA THR A 101 -2.02 -2.44 24.10
C THR A 101 -0.62 -2.75 23.57
N ALA A 102 0.42 -2.42 24.34
CA ALA A 102 1.80 -2.76 23.99
C ALA A 102 2.00 -4.28 23.72
N LYS A 103 1.18 -5.14 24.33
CA LYS A 103 1.23 -6.60 24.07
C LYS A 103 0.68 -6.97 22.69
N ASP A 104 -0.32 -6.23 22.19
CA ASP A 104 -0.93 -6.50 20.88
C ASP A 104 0.03 -6.16 19.73
N ILE A 105 0.88 -5.12 19.89
CA ILE A 105 1.84 -4.69 18.86
C ILE A 105 3.22 -5.37 18.99
N ALA A 106 3.61 -5.84 20.16
CA ALA A 106 4.93 -6.40 20.42
C ALA A 106 5.40 -7.46 19.40
N PRO A 107 4.54 -8.38 18.87
CA PRO A 107 4.95 -9.37 17.88
C PRO A 107 5.35 -8.79 16.51
N TYR A 108 5.03 -7.52 16.25
CA TYR A 108 5.25 -6.82 14.98
C TYR A 108 6.44 -5.85 15.02
N ILE A 109 7.05 -5.67 16.20
CA ILE A 109 8.17 -4.75 16.41
C ILE A 109 9.49 -5.52 16.39
N ASP A 110 10.48 -4.99 15.68
CA ASP A 110 11.87 -5.46 15.79
C ASP A 110 12.51 -4.82 17.03
N PRO A 111 13.24 -5.59 17.85
CA PRO A 111 13.92 -5.05 19.04
C PRO A 111 14.91 -3.92 18.70
N LYS A 112 15.56 -3.97 17.55
CA LYS A 112 16.45 -2.93 17.07
C LYS A 112 15.64 -1.79 16.47
N PHE A 113 15.80 -0.58 17.00
CA PHE A 113 14.98 0.58 16.64
C PHE A 113 15.03 0.87 15.14
N GLU A 114 16.21 0.83 14.55
CA GLU A 114 16.49 1.16 13.15
C GLU A 114 15.87 0.17 12.15
N ASN A 115 15.50 -1.01 12.62
CA ASN A 115 14.89 -2.06 11.79
C ASN A 115 13.36 -1.90 11.63
N ASN A 116 12.81 -0.77 12.05
CA ASN A 116 11.36 -0.58 12.06
C ASN A 116 10.91 0.61 11.21
N ILE A 117 9.72 0.51 10.65
CA ILE A 117 8.92 1.64 10.18
C ILE A 117 8.29 2.29 11.41
N LEU A 118 8.45 3.59 11.56
CA LEU A 118 7.87 4.35 12.66
C LEU A 118 6.44 4.77 12.29
N LEU A 119 5.47 4.30 13.06
CA LEU A 119 4.05 4.58 12.82
C LEU A 119 3.52 5.63 13.79
N THR A 120 3.83 5.47 15.07
CA THR A 120 3.46 6.42 16.13
C THR A 120 4.63 6.53 17.12
N GLN A 121 4.44 7.19 18.26
CA GLN A 121 5.48 7.28 19.30
C GLN A 121 5.89 5.90 19.83
N THR A 122 4.96 4.98 19.93
CA THR A 122 5.15 3.65 20.56
C THR A 122 5.02 2.49 19.58
N GLU A 123 4.15 2.59 18.61
CA GLU A 123 3.89 1.53 17.64
C GLU A 123 4.83 1.63 16.43
N ARG A 124 5.43 0.49 16.10
CA ARG A 124 6.39 0.33 15.00
C ARG A 124 6.11 -0.96 14.25
N LEU A 125 6.55 -1.03 13.02
CA LEU A 125 6.43 -2.24 12.21
C LEU A 125 7.81 -2.65 11.71
N THR A 126 8.23 -3.88 12.02
CA THR A 126 9.50 -4.42 11.56
C THR A 126 9.66 -4.40 10.05
N MET A 127 10.86 -4.09 9.57
CA MET A 127 11.22 -4.16 8.14
C MET A 127 11.38 -5.60 7.63
N THR A 128 11.48 -6.60 8.52
CA THR A 128 11.62 -7.99 8.06
C THR A 128 10.42 -8.43 7.22
N GLY A 129 10.71 -8.95 6.03
CA GLY A 129 9.69 -9.53 5.13
C GLY A 129 9.26 -10.94 5.54
N ARG A 130 10.09 -11.63 6.36
CA ARG A 130 9.88 -13.03 6.80
C ARG A 130 10.08 -13.19 8.30
N PRO A 131 9.09 -12.78 9.12
CA PRO A 131 9.17 -13.00 10.55
C PRO A 131 9.17 -14.50 10.89
N LYS A 132 9.69 -14.84 12.07
CA LYS A 132 9.74 -16.24 12.56
C LYS A 132 8.35 -16.88 12.62
N ASP A 133 7.34 -16.12 13.01
CA ASP A 133 5.93 -16.53 12.92
C ASP A 133 5.28 -15.89 11.68
N PRO A 134 4.94 -16.70 10.65
CA PRO A 134 4.28 -16.19 9.44
C PRO A 134 2.97 -15.44 9.69
N LYS A 135 2.30 -15.68 10.82
CA LYS A 135 1.05 -14.98 11.18
C LYS A 135 1.28 -13.50 11.48
N THR A 136 2.50 -13.13 11.86
CA THR A 136 2.89 -11.74 12.13
C THR A 136 3.40 -11.01 10.88
N ALA A 137 3.49 -11.70 9.73
CA ALA A 137 3.92 -11.08 8.48
C ALA A 137 2.89 -10.03 8.03
N ARG A 138 3.37 -8.77 7.88
CA ARG A 138 2.58 -7.65 7.33
C ARG A 138 3.30 -7.07 6.14
N ASN A 139 2.54 -6.52 5.19
CA ASN A 139 3.16 -5.71 4.15
C ASN A 139 3.68 -4.40 4.77
N LYS A 140 4.53 -3.70 4.04
CA LYS A 140 5.16 -2.46 4.51
C LYS A 140 4.46 -1.22 3.93
N ASN A 141 3.33 -1.43 3.21
CA ASN A 141 2.54 -0.34 2.69
C ASN A 141 1.78 0.33 3.82
N VAL A 142 1.82 1.65 3.84
CA VAL A 142 1.20 2.48 4.86
C VAL A 142 0.32 3.54 4.18
N LEU A 143 -0.93 3.62 4.58
CA LEU A 143 -1.82 4.71 4.20
C LEU A 143 -1.85 5.74 5.33
N VAL A 144 -1.40 6.95 5.05
CA VAL A 144 -1.40 8.07 6.01
C VAL A 144 -2.45 9.09 5.61
N ILE A 145 -3.40 9.35 6.50
CA ILE A 145 -4.51 10.28 6.27
C ILE A 145 -4.42 11.42 7.27
N GLY A 146 -4.36 12.64 6.76
CA GLY A 146 -4.34 13.81 7.63
C GLY A 146 -4.58 15.11 6.87
N GLY A 147 -5.50 15.92 7.34
CA GLY A 147 -5.80 17.23 6.75
C GLY A 147 -4.58 18.15 6.67
N SER A 148 -4.76 19.31 6.04
CA SER A 148 -3.70 20.33 6.01
C SER A 148 -3.32 20.73 7.44
N GLY A 149 -2.02 20.88 7.71
CA GLY A 149 -1.51 21.21 9.05
C GLY A 149 -1.52 20.06 10.07
N SER A 150 -1.93 18.83 9.68
CA SER A 150 -1.91 17.67 10.59
C SER A 150 -0.51 17.18 10.97
N GLY A 151 0.53 17.70 10.28
CA GLY A 151 1.92 17.37 10.52
C GLY A 151 2.38 16.06 9.87
N LYS A 152 1.77 15.63 8.75
CA LYS A 152 2.16 14.43 7.99
C LYS A 152 3.67 14.33 7.80
N THR A 153 4.26 15.39 7.27
CA THR A 153 5.70 15.47 7.01
C THR A 153 6.53 15.39 8.28
N ARG A 154 6.13 16.12 9.34
CA ARG A 154 6.87 16.19 10.62
C ARG A 154 6.78 14.89 11.43
N PHE A 155 5.58 14.30 11.52
CA PHE A 155 5.34 13.18 12.43
C PHE A 155 5.49 11.80 11.78
N TYR A 156 5.49 11.74 10.42
CA TYR A 156 5.60 10.48 9.71
C TYR A 156 6.75 10.47 8.69
N VAL A 157 6.80 11.42 7.75
CA VAL A 157 7.80 11.40 6.67
C VAL A 157 9.22 11.51 7.22
N LYS A 158 9.56 12.61 7.89
CA LYS A 158 10.91 12.85 8.43
C LYS A 158 11.38 11.76 9.40
N PRO A 159 10.58 11.28 10.38
CA PRO A 159 11.01 10.17 11.23
C PRO A 159 11.40 8.92 10.45
N ASN A 160 10.65 8.59 9.41
CA ASN A 160 10.95 7.42 8.57
C ASN A 160 12.16 7.64 7.63
N LEU A 161 12.42 8.85 7.17
CA LEU A 161 13.63 9.18 6.44
C LEU A 161 14.88 9.08 7.33
N MET A 162 14.77 9.40 8.61
CA MET A 162 15.87 9.25 9.56
C MET A 162 16.25 7.79 9.87
N GLN A 163 15.46 6.80 9.42
CA GLN A 163 15.82 5.38 9.49
C GLN A 163 16.83 4.95 8.40
N CYS A 164 17.47 5.91 7.72
CA CYS A 164 18.41 5.69 6.61
C CYS A 164 19.83 5.25 7.03
N PHE A 165 20.18 5.28 8.31
CA PHE A 165 21.55 5.04 8.76
C PHE A 165 21.98 3.57 8.64
N PRO A 166 23.28 3.30 8.42
CA PRO A 166 23.81 1.96 8.16
C PRO A 166 23.75 1.00 9.36
N THR A 167 23.27 1.46 10.51
CA THR A 167 23.03 0.63 11.69
C THR A 167 21.83 -0.33 11.53
N SER A 168 20.95 -0.08 10.54
CA SER A 168 19.89 -1.02 10.19
C SER A 168 20.43 -2.28 9.51
N ASP A 169 19.82 -3.43 9.81
CA ASP A 169 20.13 -4.70 9.13
C ASP A 169 19.44 -4.79 7.76
N TYR A 170 18.57 -3.83 7.45
CA TYR A 170 17.80 -3.75 6.20
C TYR A 170 18.24 -2.52 5.41
N PRO A 171 19.19 -2.67 4.44
CA PRO A 171 19.52 -1.57 3.55
C PRO A 171 18.27 -1.12 2.79
N THR A 172 18.03 0.19 2.80
CA THR A 172 16.81 0.76 2.24
C THR A 172 17.14 1.95 1.36
N SER A 173 16.61 1.98 0.15
CA SER A 173 16.55 3.16 -0.73
C SER A 173 15.22 3.88 -0.55
N PHE A 174 15.21 5.17 -0.82
CA PHE A 174 14.03 6.01 -0.66
C PHE A 174 13.70 6.74 -1.95
N VAL A 175 12.44 6.75 -2.31
CA VAL A 175 11.86 7.61 -3.35
C VAL A 175 10.84 8.50 -2.66
N VAL A 176 11.10 9.80 -2.66
CA VAL A 176 10.37 10.75 -1.80
C VAL A 176 9.77 11.84 -2.65
N THR A 177 8.45 11.99 -2.64
CA THR A 177 7.83 13.19 -3.20
C THR A 177 7.94 14.35 -2.21
N ASP A 178 8.36 15.50 -2.71
CA ASP A 178 8.58 16.72 -1.92
C ASP A 178 7.78 17.90 -2.51
N PRO A 179 6.55 18.13 -2.02
CA PRO A 179 5.64 19.12 -2.60
C PRO A 179 6.14 20.59 -2.58
N LYS A 180 7.25 20.88 -1.94
CA LYS A 180 7.79 22.24 -1.81
C LYS A 180 9.30 22.33 -1.98
N GLY A 181 9.99 21.21 -2.17
CA GLY A 181 11.45 21.17 -2.17
C GLY A 181 12.08 21.39 -0.79
N THR A 182 11.29 21.31 0.29
CA THR A 182 11.79 21.55 1.66
C THR A 182 12.43 20.29 2.25
N LEU A 183 11.93 19.10 1.91
CA LEU A 183 12.47 17.84 2.42
C LEU A 183 13.90 17.62 1.96
N VAL A 184 14.22 17.88 0.71
CA VAL A 184 15.59 17.76 0.21
C VAL A 184 16.54 18.70 0.96
N LEU A 185 16.13 19.94 1.23
CA LEU A 185 16.94 20.92 1.97
C LEU A 185 17.19 20.46 3.42
N GLU A 186 16.16 19.87 4.05
CA GLU A 186 16.18 19.49 5.46
C GLU A 186 16.85 18.14 5.72
N THR A 187 16.84 17.22 4.75
CA THR A 187 17.30 15.84 4.94
C THR A 187 18.46 15.42 4.01
N GLY A 188 18.70 16.12 2.91
CA GLY A 188 19.70 15.74 1.89
C GLY A 188 21.12 15.57 2.44
N GLN A 189 21.55 16.49 3.33
CA GLN A 189 22.87 16.40 3.98
C GLN A 189 22.98 15.15 4.88
N MET A 190 21.88 14.75 5.53
CA MET A 190 21.81 13.54 6.34
C MET A 190 22.03 12.29 5.46
N PHE A 191 21.37 12.23 4.30
CA PHE A 191 21.54 11.12 3.37
C PHE A 191 22.94 11.01 2.82
N GLN A 192 23.59 12.14 2.48
CA GLN A 192 24.99 12.13 2.07
C GLN A 192 25.92 11.57 3.17
N ARG A 193 25.72 11.98 4.43
CA ARG A 193 26.47 11.44 5.58
C ARG A 193 26.21 9.96 5.82
N ALA A 194 25.02 9.48 5.49
CA ALA A 194 24.65 8.06 5.59
C ALA A 194 25.17 7.22 4.39
N GLY A 195 25.89 7.85 3.44
CA GLY A 195 26.48 7.18 2.28
C GLY A 195 25.49 6.83 1.17
N TYR A 196 24.43 7.63 1.02
CA TYR A 196 23.45 7.48 -0.06
C TYR A 196 23.90 8.20 -1.33
N ARG A 197 23.56 7.61 -2.47
CA ARG A 197 23.50 8.33 -3.74
C ARG A 197 22.26 9.22 -3.71
N VAL A 198 22.45 10.52 -3.89
CA VAL A 198 21.34 11.50 -3.89
C VAL A 198 20.99 11.83 -5.32
N LYS A 199 19.71 11.66 -5.67
CA LYS A 199 19.14 12.02 -6.97
C LYS A 199 18.02 13.03 -6.75
N ILE A 200 17.88 14.01 -7.66
CA ILE A 200 16.92 15.11 -7.53
C ILE A 200 16.25 15.34 -8.88
N LEU A 201 14.94 15.14 -8.97
CA LEU A 201 14.11 15.63 -10.05
C LEU A 201 13.30 16.80 -9.53
N ASN A 202 13.39 17.96 -10.16
CA ASN A 202 12.71 19.17 -9.73
C ASN A 202 11.88 19.78 -10.85
N THR A 203 10.56 19.67 -10.73
CA THR A 203 9.61 20.21 -11.71
C THR A 203 9.12 21.64 -11.36
N ILE A 204 9.58 22.21 -10.23
CA ILE A 204 9.32 23.61 -9.87
C ILE A 204 10.41 24.51 -10.48
N ASN A 205 11.66 24.07 -10.39
CA ASN A 205 12.81 24.78 -10.93
C ASN A 205 13.75 23.80 -11.65
N PHE A 206 13.61 23.72 -12.96
CA PHE A 206 14.32 22.78 -13.81
C PHE A 206 15.85 22.96 -13.77
N SER A 207 16.34 24.19 -13.52
CA SER A 207 17.78 24.46 -13.38
C SER A 207 18.42 23.75 -12.17
N LYS A 208 17.57 23.42 -11.16
CA LYS A 208 17.94 22.68 -9.93
C LYS A 208 17.56 21.22 -10.01
N SER A 209 17.50 20.65 -11.18
CA SER A 209 17.17 19.24 -11.44
C SER A 209 18.32 18.50 -12.06
N MET A 210 18.37 17.20 -11.84
CA MET A 210 19.11 16.24 -12.66
C MET A 210 18.23 15.88 -13.87
N LYS A 211 18.87 15.46 -14.97
CA LYS A 211 18.19 15.09 -16.21
C LYS A 211 17.51 13.71 -16.08
N TYR A 212 16.37 13.56 -16.76
CA TYR A 212 15.59 12.33 -16.83
C TYR A 212 15.08 12.11 -18.25
N ASN A 213 15.58 11.08 -18.91
CA ASN A 213 15.15 10.69 -20.26
C ASN A 213 14.39 9.36 -20.22
N PRO A 214 13.07 9.35 -20.45
CA PRO A 214 12.28 8.12 -20.44
C PRO A 214 12.68 7.07 -21.48
N PHE A 215 13.30 7.47 -22.59
CA PHE A 215 13.71 6.55 -23.66
C PHE A 215 14.81 5.58 -23.20
N VAL A 216 15.68 6.00 -22.29
CA VAL A 216 16.77 5.15 -21.73
C VAL A 216 16.21 3.90 -21.03
N TYR A 217 14.97 3.97 -20.56
CA TYR A 217 14.31 2.89 -19.82
C TYR A 217 13.35 2.05 -20.69
N ILE A 218 13.42 2.18 -22.01
CA ILE A 218 12.69 1.33 -22.96
C ILE A 218 13.59 0.15 -23.32
N HIS A 219 13.21 -1.04 -22.86
CA HIS A 219 13.94 -2.29 -23.15
C HIS A 219 13.15 -3.23 -24.03
N SER A 220 11.87 -2.92 -24.27
CA SER A 220 10.96 -3.76 -25.08
C SER A 220 9.81 -2.95 -25.65
N GLU A 221 9.15 -3.50 -26.68
CA GLU A 221 7.91 -2.94 -27.24
C GLU A 221 6.81 -2.73 -26.18
N LYS A 222 6.81 -3.56 -25.14
CA LYS A 222 5.89 -3.41 -23.99
C LYS A 222 6.14 -2.11 -23.23
N ASP A 223 7.39 -1.67 -23.14
CA ASP A 223 7.73 -0.45 -22.41
C ASP A 223 7.37 0.79 -23.22
N VAL A 224 7.45 0.72 -24.55
CA VAL A 224 6.87 1.75 -25.44
C VAL A 224 5.39 1.93 -25.15
N LEU A 225 4.62 0.83 -25.10
CA LEU A 225 3.19 0.88 -24.79
C LEU A 225 2.91 1.42 -23.38
N LYS A 226 3.71 1.05 -22.38
CA LYS A 226 3.58 1.58 -21.00
C LYS A 226 3.84 3.09 -20.96
N LEU A 227 4.89 3.56 -21.63
CA LEU A 227 5.24 4.98 -21.70
C LEU A 227 4.11 5.79 -22.35
N VAL A 228 3.62 5.37 -23.53
CA VAL A 228 2.52 6.01 -24.24
C VAL A 228 1.24 6.05 -23.40
N ASN A 229 0.90 4.94 -22.73
CA ASN A 229 -0.27 4.90 -21.86
C ASN A 229 -0.16 5.89 -20.69
N THR A 230 1.01 5.99 -20.09
CA THR A 230 1.25 6.91 -18.96
C THR A 230 1.20 8.37 -19.43
N LEU A 231 1.79 8.66 -20.57
CA LEU A 231 1.75 9.99 -21.19
C LEU A 231 0.30 10.42 -21.43
N ILE A 232 -0.48 9.60 -22.14
CA ILE A 232 -1.88 9.89 -22.47
C ILE A 232 -2.74 10.03 -21.19
N ALA A 233 -2.52 9.18 -20.17
CA ALA A 233 -3.29 9.23 -18.94
C ALA A 233 -3.11 10.56 -18.17
N ASN A 234 -1.93 11.18 -18.26
CA ASN A 234 -1.55 12.34 -17.47
C ASN A 234 -1.50 13.67 -18.25
N THR A 235 -1.76 13.65 -19.54
CA THR A 235 -1.81 14.86 -20.38
C THR A 235 -3.22 15.12 -20.95
N LYS A 236 -4.26 14.61 -20.27
CA LYS A 236 -5.65 14.86 -20.63
C LYS A 236 -6.04 16.30 -20.30
N GLY A 237 -6.74 16.96 -21.24
CA GLY A 237 -7.35 18.26 -21.00
C GLY A 237 -8.46 18.21 -19.95
N GLU A 238 -8.71 19.33 -19.27
CA GLU A 238 -9.86 19.46 -18.37
C GLU A 238 -11.17 19.24 -19.14
N GLY A 239 -11.96 18.24 -18.72
CA GLY A 239 -13.27 17.93 -19.32
C GLY A 239 -13.30 16.75 -20.29
N GLU A 240 -12.17 16.15 -20.65
CA GLU A 240 -12.16 14.87 -21.38
C GLU A 240 -12.79 13.76 -20.53
N LYS A 241 -13.98 13.31 -20.91
CA LYS A 241 -14.63 12.16 -20.29
C LYS A 241 -13.79 10.91 -20.51
N SER A 242 -13.68 10.07 -19.50
CA SER A 242 -12.85 8.87 -19.43
C SER A 242 -13.25 7.73 -20.38
N ALA A 243 -14.14 7.96 -21.34
CA ALA A 243 -14.44 6.99 -22.37
C ALA A 243 -13.24 6.92 -23.32
N GLU A 244 -12.76 5.71 -23.64
CA GLU A 244 -11.81 5.50 -24.73
C GLU A 244 -12.43 5.95 -26.04
N ASP A 245 -12.27 7.24 -26.33
CA ASP A 245 -12.74 7.84 -27.56
C ASP A 245 -11.83 7.39 -28.71
N PHE A 246 -12.38 7.36 -29.90
CA PHE A 246 -11.66 7.10 -31.15
C PHE A 246 -10.36 7.93 -31.24
N TRP A 247 -10.40 9.20 -30.83
CA TRP A 247 -9.27 10.12 -30.84
C TRP A 247 -8.10 9.61 -29.98
N VAL A 248 -8.35 9.24 -28.74
CA VAL A 248 -7.34 8.72 -27.82
C VAL A 248 -6.71 7.41 -28.33
N LYS A 249 -7.50 6.54 -28.96
CA LYS A 249 -6.98 5.31 -29.59
C LYS A 249 -6.07 5.62 -30.77
N SER A 250 -6.44 6.59 -31.58
CA SER A 250 -5.66 7.01 -32.75
C SER A 250 -4.36 7.73 -32.34
N GLU A 251 -4.42 8.63 -31.35
CA GLU A 251 -3.24 9.25 -30.75
C GLU A 251 -2.26 8.19 -30.22
N ARG A 252 -2.79 7.17 -29.51
CA ARG A 252 -1.99 6.07 -28.98
C ARG A 252 -1.25 5.32 -30.07
N LEU A 253 -1.90 5.02 -31.19
CA LEU A 253 -1.27 4.37 -32.33
C LEU A 253 -0.14 5.23 -32.92
N PHE A 254 -0.39 6.53 -33.06
CA PHE A 254 0.59 7.45 -33.62
C PHE A 254 1.81 7.61 -32.72
N TYR A 255 1.61 7.90 -31.42
CA TYR A 255 2.72 7.96 -30.47
C TYR A 255 3.49 6.65 -30.37
N THR A 256 2.78 5.51 -30.39
CA THR A 256 3.44 4.19 -30.36
C THR A 256 4.31 3.97 -31.59
N ALA A 257 3.84 4.43 -32.76
CA ALA A 257 4.61 4.34 -34.00
C ALA A 257 5.87 5.21 -33.95
N LEU A 258 5.73 6.50 -33.55
CA LEU A 258 6.86 7.43 -33.52
C LEU A 258 7.89 7.05 -32.46
N ILE A 259 7.46 6.78 -31.21
CA ILE A 259 8.37 6.35 -30.14
C ILE A 259 9.03 5.02 -30.48
N GLY A 260 8.27 4.09 -31.08
CA GLY A 260 8.84 2.83 -31.56
C GLY A 260 9.88 3.04 -32.67
N TYR A 261 9.63 3.97 -33.61
CA TYR A 261 10.61 4.32 -34.65
C TYR A 261 11.89 4.90 -34.03
N ILE A 262 11.76 5.90 -33.15
CA ILE A 262 12.89 6.53 -32.47
C ILE A 262 13.71 5.48 -31.70
N TRP A 263 13.04 4.61 -30.95
CA TRP A 263 13.72 3.60 -30.14
C TRP A 263 14.49 2.56 -30.96
N TYR A 264 14.00 2.18 -32.14
CA TYR A 264 14.64 1.16 -32.99
C TYR A 264 15.69 1.72 -33.96
N GLU A 265 15.42 2.89 -34.56
CA GLU A 265 16.15 3.38 -35.73
C GLU A 265 16.97 4.65 -35.45
N ALA A 266 16.68 5.40 -34.36
CA ALA A 266 17.43 6.62 -34.07
C ALA A 266 18.75 6.34 -33.32
N PRO A 267 19.79 7.16 -33.55
CA PRO A 267 21.00 7.12 -32.73
C PRO A 267 20.70 7.51 -31.27
N ALA A 268 21.56 7.12 -30.35
CA ALA A 268 21.32 7.30 -28.91
C ALA A 268 21.08 8.77 -28.50
N GLU A 269 21.74 9.70 -29.16
CA GLU A 269 21.60 11.15 -28.88
C GLU A 269 20.22 11.69 -29.29
N GLU A 270 19.56 11.05 -30.25
CA GLU A 270 18.22 11.42 -30.75
C GLU A 270 17.08 10.65 -30.06
N MET A 271 17.39 9.69 -29.17
CA MET A 271 16.38 8.96 -28.42
C MET A 271 15.84 9.81 -27.28
N ASN A 272 15.01 10.83 -27.60
CA ASN A 272 14.44 11.75 -26.61
C ASN A 272 13.12 12.38 -27.09
N PHE A 273 12.47 13.16 -26.24
CA PHE A 273 11.21 13.84 -26.57
C PHE A 273 11.37 15.00 -27.55
N THR A 274 12.55 15.58 -27.71
CA THR A 274 12.80 16.61 -28.71
C THR A 274 12.61 16.03 -30.11
N THR A 275 13.21 14.88 -30.38
CA THR A 275 13.05 14.16 -31.64
C THR A 275 11.60 13.75 -31.89
N LEU A 276 10.88 13.32 -30.85
CA LEU A 276 9.45 13.01 -30.96
C LEU A 276 8.63 14.24 -31.40
N LEU A 277 8.90 15.42 -30.81
CA LEU A 277 8.24 16.68 -31.19
C LEU A 277 8.57 17.09 -32.63
N GLU A 278 9.83 16.96 -33.05
CA GLU A 278 10.26 17.24 -34.42
C GLU A 278 9.54 16.33 -35.44
N MET A 279 9.42 15.04 -35.11
CA MET A 279 8.66 14.12 -35.97
C MET A 279 7.18 14.48 -36.02
N ILE A 280 6.56 14.88 -34.90
CA ILE A 280 5.14 15.32 -34.92
C ILE A 280 4.98 16.58 -35.73
N ASN A 281 5.87 17.56 -35.58
CA ASN A 281 5.84 18.80 -36.36
C ASN A 281 6.10 18.58 -37.85
N ALA A 282 6.90 17.57 -38.20
CA ALA A 282 7.17 17.16 -39.58
C ALA A 282 6.04 16.30 -40.17
N SER A 283 5.09 15.85 -39.34
CA SER A 283 3.92 15.08 -39.77
C SER A 283 2.83 16.06 -40.23
N GLU A 284 2.54 16.10 -41.52
CA GLU A 284 1.53 16.94 -42.12
C GLU A 284 0.51 16.07 -42.85
N ALA A 285 -0.76 16.45 -42.80
CA ALA A 285 -1.81 15.84 -43.60
C ALA A 285 -2.56 16.95 -44.33
N ARG A 286 -2.64 16.87 -45.66
CA ARG A 286 -3.34 17.84 -46.51
C ARG A 286 -4.71 17.29 -46.90
N GLU A 287 -5.74 18.12 -46.75
CA GLU A 287 -7.11 17.74 -47.13
C GLU A 287 -7.33 17.82 -48.64
N ASP A 288 -6.63 18.76 -49.29
CA ASP A 288 -6.70 19.07 -50.71
C ASP A 288 -5.82 18.16 -51.61
N ASP A 289 -4.89 17.43 -50.99
CA ASP A 289 -4.00 16.50 -51.67
C ASP A 289 -3.91 15.15 -50.91
N PRO A 290 -4.77 14.20 -51.28
CA PRO A 290 -4.78 12.87 -50.64
C PRO A 290 -3.50 12.06 -50.85
N ASP A 291 -2.71 12.37 -51.89
CA ASP A 291 -1.46 11.67 -52.21
C ASP A 291 -0.24 12.36 -51.57
N PHE A 292 -0.45 13.44 -50.83
CA PHE A 292 0.62 14.15 -50.15
C PHE A 292 1.29 13.25 -49.07
N GLN A 293 2.61 13.13 -49.15
CA GLN A 293 3.43 12.42 -48.20
C GLN A 293 4.30 13.40 -47.39
N SER A 294 4.14 13.39 -46.09
CA SER A 294 5.01 14.14 -45.19
C SER A 294 6.40 13.50 -45.12
N PRO A 295 7.42 14.22 -44.62
CA PRO A 295 8.74 13.62 -44.38
C PRO A 295 8.67 12.35 -43.51
N VAL A 296 7.77 12.31 -42.56
CA VAL A 296 7.56 11.15 -41.66
C VAL A 296 6.93 9.99 -42.41
N ASP A 297 5.96 10.24 -43.30
CA ASP A 297 5.41 9.18 -44.16
C ASP A 297 6.51 8.50 -45.01
N LEU A 298 7.43 9.30 -45.56
CA LEU A 298 8.56 8.78 -46.33
C LEU A 298 9.55 7.97 -45.48
N MET A 299 9.78 8.38 -44.22
CA MET A 299 10.61 7.63 -43.28
C MET A 299 10.01 6.25 -43.01
N PHE A 300 8.70 6.18 -42.75
CA PHE A 300 8.01 4.92 -42.50
C PHE A 300 7.91 4.04 -43.73
N GLU A 301 7.74 4.62 -44.94
CA GLU A 301 7.75 3.88 -46.18
C GLU A 301 9.13 3.22 -46.42
N ARG A 302 10.23 3.94 -46.22
CA ARG A 302 11.58 3.36 -46.29
C ARG A 302 11.80 2.23 -45.31
N LEU A 303 11.30 2.39 -44.08
CA LEU A 303 11.39 1.35 -43.05
C LEU A 303 10.54 0.14 -43.44
N GLU A 304 9.36 0.34 -43.99
CA GLU A 304 8.49 -0.73 -44.51
C GLU A 304 9.14 -1.53 -45.63
N GLN A 305 9.86 -0.85 -46.54
CA GLN A 305 10.61 -1.53 -47.60
C GLN A 305 11.74 -2.39 -47.04
N LYS A 306 12.36 -1.99 -45.92
CA LYS A 306 13.42 -2.72 -45.25
C LYS A 306 12.88 -3.87 -44.41
N ASP A 307 11.83 -3.62 -43.63
CA ASP A 307 11.16 -4.57 -42.73
C ASP A 307 9.64 -4.32 -42.65
N PRO A 308 8.84 -5.01 -43.49
CA PRO A 308 7.38 -4.86 -43.52
C PRO A 308 6.68 -5.24 -42.21
N ASP A 309 7.31 -6.07 -41.34
CA ASP A 309 6.78 -6.55 -40.08
C ASP A 309 7.27 -5.73 -38.87
N HIS A 310 8.05 -4.67 -39.10
CA HIS A 310 8.57 -3.81 -38.07
C HIS A 310 7.46 -3.26 -37.17
N PHE A 311 7.69 -3.30 -35.85
CA PHE A 311 6.70 -2.90 -34.84
C PHE A 311 6.13 -1.48 -35.11
N ALA A 312 6.99 -0.51 -35.34
CA ALA A 312 6.60 0.88 -35.59
C ALA A 312 5.78 1.03 -36.88
N VAL A 313 6.17 0.33 -37.94
CA VAL A 313 5.46 0.31 -39.22
C VAL A 313 4.04 -0.24 -39.04
N ARG A 314 3.89 -1.34 -38.33
CA ARG A 314 2.55 -1.92 -38.03
C ARG A 314 1.64 -0.96 -37.29
N GLN A 315 2.16 -0.16 -36.35
CA GLN A 315 1.36 0.84 -35.65
C GLN A 315 1.02 2.03 -36.55
N TYR A 316 1.99 2.49 -37.35
CA TYR A 316 1.80 3.59 -38.28
C TYR A 316 0.76 3.28 -39.35
N LYS A 317 0.80 2.09 -39.92
CA LYS A 317 -0.21 1.62 -40.88
C LYS A 317 -1.63 1.65 -40.33
N LYS A 318 -1.81 1.28 -39.04
CA LYS A 318 -3.12 1.37 -38.40
C LYS A 318 -3.58 2.82 -38.20
N PHE A 319 -2.65 3.74 -37.93
CA PHE A 319 -2.93 5.16 -37.85
C PHE A 319 -3.34 5.72 -39.23
N LEU A 320 -2.67 5.30 -40.30
CA LEU A 320 -2.96 5.71 -41.69
C LEU A 320 -4.35 5.27 -42.20
N LEU A 321 -5.03 4.32 -41.52
CA LEU A 321 -6.42 3.98 -41.86
C LEU A 321 -7.41 5.12 -41.61
N SER A 322 -7.01 6.16 -40.86
CA SER A 322 -7.82 7.36 -40.65
C SER A 322 -7.79 8.24 -41.92
N ALA A 323 -8.98 8.72 -42.34
CA ALA A 323 -9.12 9.61 -43.50
C ALA A 323 -8.41 10.96 -43.28
N GLY A 324 -7.99 11.65 -44.36
CA GLY A 324 -7.14 12.84 -44.31
C GLY A 324 -7.58 13.92 -43.33
N LYS A 325 -8.87 14.29 -43.29
CA LYS A 325 -9.43 15.27 -42.33
C LYS A 325 -9.35 14.81 -40.89
N THR A 326 -9.62 13.54 -40.65
CA THR A 326 -9.50 12.91 -39.35
C THR A 326 -8.05 12.83 -38.90
N ARG A 327 -7.14 12.49 -39.84
CA ARG A 327 -5.69 12.44 -39.61
C ARG A 327 -5.15 13.80 -39.18
N SER A 328 -5.50 14.88 -39.87
CA SER A 328 -5.13 16.25 -39.51
C SER A 328 -5.58 16.62 -38.10
N SER A 329 -6.82 16.28 -37.73
CA SER A 329 -7.34 16.52 -36.38
C SER A 329 -6.61 15.72 -35.30
N ILE A 330 -6.20 14.47 -35.58
CA ILE A 330 -5.40 13.65 -34.66
C ILE A 330 -4.02 14.27 -34.45
N LEU A 331 -3.35 14.74 -35.50
CA LEU A 331 -2.04 15.39 -35.45
C LEU A 331 -2.09 16.65 -34.59
N ILE A 332 -3.13 17.50 -34.78
CA ILE A 332 -3.34 18.69 -33.93
C ILE A 332 -3.53 18.29 -32.46
N SER A 333 -4.31 17.26 -32.18
CA SER A 333 -4.54 16.77 -30.83
C SER A 333 -3.24 16.26 -30.19
N CYS A 334 -2.42 15.52 -30.94
CA CYS A 334 -1.11 15.07 -30.49
C CYS A 334 -0.17 16.23 -30.17
N GLY A 335 -0.07 17.23 -31.05
CA GLY A 335 0.73 18.44 -30.82
C GLY A 335 0.27 19.20 -29.58
N ALA A 336 -1.03 19.43 -29.43
CA ALA A 336 -1.60 20.13 -28.29
C ALA A 336 -1.32 19.39 -26.94
N ARG A 337 -1.36 18.06 -26.95
CA ARG A 337 -1.07 17.24 -25.77
C ARG A 337 0.39 17.33 -25.32
N LEU A 338 1.32 17.53 -26.26
CA LEU A 338 2.75 17.69 -25.97
C LEU A 338 3.19 19.16 -25.84
N ALA A 339 2.28 20.13 -25.86
CA ALA A 339 2.61 21.54 -25.69
C ALA A 339 3.52 21.85 -24.46
N PRO A 340 3.43 21.17 -23.31
CA PRO A 340 4.37 21.37 -22.22
C PRO A 340 5.84 21.09 -22.58
N PHE A 341 6.11 20.27 -23.59
CA PHE A 341 7.47 19.98 -24.06
C PHE A 341 8.03 21.06 -25.00
N ASP A 342 7.21 22.05 -25.45
CA ASP A 342 7.70 23.22 -26.18
C ASP A 342 8.53 24.15 -25.29
N ILE A 343 8.40 23.99 -23.97
CA ILE A 343 9.21 24.73 -22.99
C ILE A 343 10.65 24.20 -23.04
N ARG A 344 11.59 25.12 -23.29
CA ARG A 344 13.00 24.77 -23.47
C ARG A 344 13.58 24.00 -22.30
N GLU A 345 13.27 24.45 -21.08
CA GLU A 345 13.77 23.84 -19.84
C GLU A 345 13.26 22.39 -19.65
N VAL A 346 12.04 22.08 -20.15
CA VAL A 346 11.51 20.72 -20.12
C VAL A 346 12.24 19.82 -21.11
N ARG A 347 12.53 20.32 -22.31
CA ARG A 347 13.34 19.59 -23.29
C ARG A 347 14.72 19.30 -22.78
N GLU A 348 15.42 20.31 -22.25
CA GLU A 348 16.76 20.16 -21.65
C GLU A 348 16.76 19.16 -20.48
N LEU A 349 15.68 19.13 -19.69
CA LEU A 349 15.50 18.15 -18.60
C LEU A 349 15.46 16.72 -19.11
N MET A 350 14.80 16.51 -20.27
CA MET A 350 14.45 15.18 -20.80
C MET A 350 15.33 14.76 -21.98
N GLU A 351 16.44 15.46 -22.25
CA GLU A 351 17.38 15.16 -23.31
C GLU A 351 18.30 13.97 -22.97
N ASP A 352 18.88 13.99 -21.75
CA ASP A 352 19.77 12.96 -21.24
C ASP A 352 19.21 12.31 -19.97
N ASP A 353 19.86 11.23 -19.48
CA ASP A 353 19.52 10.62 -18.20
C ASP A 353 20.64 10.72 -17.16
N GLU A 354 20.28 11.10 -15.95
CA GLU A 354 21.15 11.11 -14.77
C GLU A 354 20.51 10.35 -13.59
N MET A 355 19.28 9.81 -13.80
CA MET A 355 18.49 9.18 -12.72
C MET A 355 18.96 7.76 -12.43
N GLU A 356 19.38 6.99 -13.44
CA GLU A 356 19.80 5.58 -13.30
C GLU A 356 18.76 4.78 -12.47
N LEU A 357 17.48 4.88 -12.85
CA LEU A 357 16.34 4.36 -12.10
C LEU A 357 16.47 2.86 -11.80
N ASP A 358 17.07 2.12 -12.72
CA ASP A 358 17.27 0.68 -12.63
C ASP A 358 18.24 0.26 -11.51
N THR A 359 19.07 1.18 -11.01
CA THR A 359 20.06 0.91 -9.95
C THR A 359 19.55 1.20 -8.52
N ILE A 360 18.36 1.80 -8.37
CA ILE A 360 17.82 2.21 -7.07
C ILE A 360 17.60 1.02 -6.12
N GLY A 361 17.32 -0.16 -6.67
CA GLY A 361 17.18 -1.41 -5.92
C GLY A 361 18.50 -2.15 -5.66
N ASP A 362 19.61 -1.71 -6.25
CA ASP A 362 20.92 -2.34 -6.13
C ASP A 362 21.79 -1.65 -5.07
N GLU A 363 21.72 -0.33 -5.00
CA GLU A 363 22.54 0.51 -4.12
C GLU A 363 21.66 1.49 -3.33
N LYS A 364 22.12 1.84 -2.11
CA LYS A 364 21.40 2.82 -1.27
C LYS A 364 21.30 4.17 -1.97
N THR A 365 20.11 4.48 -2.43
CA THR A 365 19.82 5.70 -3.18
C THR A 365 18.65 6.44 -2.52
N VAL A 366 18.70 7.76 -2.50
CA VAL A 366 17.53 8.59 -2.23
C VAL A 366 17.23 9.43 -3.47
N LEU A 367 16.01 9.29 -3.97
CA LEU A 367 15.49 10.08 -5.08
C LEU A 367 14.43 11.04 -4.54
N PHE A 368 14.71 12.34 -4.62
CA PHE A 368 13.76 13.39 -4.31
C PHE A 368 13.02 13.82 -5.58
N LEU A 369 11.71 13.75 -5.54
CA LEU A 369 10.79 14.17 -6.60
C LEU A 369 10.11 15.46 -6.14
N ILE A 370 10.69 16.59 -6.51
CA ILE A 370 10.21 17.93 -6.12
C ILE A 370 9.12 18.34 -7.10
N MET A 371 7.93 18.63 -6.56
CA MET A 371 6.74 18.99 -7.33
C MET A 371 6.03 20.21 -6.71
N SER A 372 5.23 20.92 -7.50
CA SER A 372 4.39 22.00 -6.99
C SER A 372 3.15 21.43 -6.29
N ASP A 373 2.74 22.07 -5.18
CA ASP A 373 1.47 21.80 -4.50
C ASP A 373 0.29 22.59 -5.09
N THR A 374 0.58 23.57 -5.96
CA THR A 374 -0.42 24.49 -6.55
C THR A 374 -0.53 24.38 -8.07
N ASP A 375 0.50 23.86 -8.75
CA ASP A 375 0.56 23.73 -10.21
C ASP A 375 0.81 22.27 -10.60
N THR A 376 -0.10 21.71 -11.37
CA THR A 376 -0.05 20.31 -11.81
C THR A 376 0.45 20.13 -13.24
N THR A 377 0.84 21.21 -13.91
CA THR A 377 1.21 21.23 -15.35
C THR A 377 2.28 20.21 -15.70
N PHE A 378 3.28 20.01 -14.83
CA PHE A 378 4.41 19.10 -15.08
C PHE A 378 4.33 17.79 -14.31
N ASN A 379 3.21 17.48 -13.67
CA ASN A 379 3.06 16.25 -12.88
C ASN A 379 3.10 14.98 -13.74
N PHE A 380 2.83 15.09 -15.05
CA PHE A 380 2.99 13.98 -15.99
C PHE A 380 4.43 13.43 -16.03
N ILE A 381 5.46 14.28 -15.83
CA ILE A 381 6.87 13.87 -15.76
C ILE A 381 7.08 12.94 -14.57
N LEU A 382 6.54 13.32 -13.41
CA LEU A 382 6.61 12.52 -12.18
C LEU A 382 5.86 11.20 -12.30
N ALA A 383 4.69 11.21 -12.93
CA ALA A 383 3.91 10.00 -13.17
C ALA A 383 4.64 9.04 -14.13
N MET A 384 5.28 9.56 -15.18
CA MET A 384 6.10 8.77 -16.10
C MET A 384 7.29 8.14 -15.36
N LEU A 385 8.07 8.94 -14.62
CA LEU A 385 9.21 8.45 -13.86
C LEU A 385 8.80 7.37 -12.87
N GLN A 386 7.76 7.60 -12.07
CA GLN A 386 7.33 6.62 -11.07
C GLN A 386 6.76 5.35 -11.72
N SER A 387 6.03 5.46 -12.83
CA SER A 387 5.54 4.31 -13.57
C SER A 387 6.71 3.47 -14.11
N GLN A 388 7.71 4.10 -14.72
CA GLN A 388 8.91 3.42 -15.18
C GLN A 388 9.71 2.80 -14.03
N LEU A 389 9.98 3.58 -12.98
CA LEU A 389 10.73 3.11 -11.82
C LEU A 389 10.13 1.84 -11.20
N ILE A 390 8.82 1.84 -10.91
CA ILE A 390 8.19 0.68 -10.27
C ILE A 390 8.24 -0.54 -11.17
N ASN A 391 8.01 -0.38 -12.48
CA ASN A 391 8.10 -1.49 -13.43
C ASN A 391 9.54 -2.01 -13.54
N LEU A 392 10.53 -1.12 -13.71
CA LEU A 392 11.95 -1.49 -13.76
C LEU A 392 12.42 -2.23 -12.51
N LEU A 393 12.03 -1.76 -11.33
CA LEU A 393 12.36 -2.43 -10.07
C LEU A 393 11.73 -3.82 -9.97
N CYS A 394 10.50 -3.98 -10.46
CA CYS A 394 9.85 -5.28 -10.51
C CYS A 394 10.54 -6.24 -11.48
N ASP A 395 10.82 -5.79 -12.70
CA ASP A 395 11.48 -6.58 -13.74
C ASP A 395 12.90 -6.97 -13.26
N ARG A 396 13.64 -6.02 -12.68
CA ARG A 396 15.00 -6.28 -12.13
C ARG A 396 14.99 -7.24 -10.95
N ALA A 397 13.99 -7.15 -10.07
CA ALA A 397 13.82 -8.10 -8.97
C ALA A 397 13.58 -9.52 -9.51
N ASP A 398 12.73 -9.66 -10.53
CA ASP A 398 12.34 -10.95 -11.08
C ASP A 398 13.48 -11.55 -11.94
N ASP A 399 14.06 -10.78 -12.86
CA ASP A 399 15.00 -11.29 -13.86
C ASP A 399 16.42 -11.43 -13.32
N LYS A 400 16.90 -10.44 -12.52
CA LYS A 400 18.29 -10.42 -12.04
C LYS A 400 18.44 -11.06 -10.66
N TYR A 401 17.47 -10.89 -9.76
CA TYR A 401 17.60 -11.25 -8.35
C TYR A 401 16.67 -12.37 -7.87
N GLY A 402 16.01 -13.08 -8.78
CA GLY A 402 15.17 -14.23 -8.43
C GLY A 402 13.97 -13.86 -7.55
N GLY A 403 13.38 -12.69 -7.80
CA GLY A 403 12.14 -12.22 -7.19
C GLY A 403 12.31 -11.22 -6.03
N ARG A 404 13.55 -10.75 -5.72
CA ARG A 404 13.79 -9.81 -4.61
C ARG A 404 14.97 -8.89 -4.86
N LEU A 405 14.75 -7.61 -4.65
CA LEU A 405 15.84 -6.63 -4.67
C LEU A 405 16.78 -6.81 -3.48
N PRO A 406 18.09 -6.59 -3.65
CA PRO A 406 19.07 -6.62 -2.57
C PRO A 406 18.92 -5.45 -1.59
N VAL A 407 18.42 -4.30 -2.06
CA VAL A 407 18.12 -3.12 -1.26
C VAL A 407 16.63 -2.88 -1.29
N HIS A 408 15.99 -2.80 -0.11
CA HIS A 408 14.56 -2.51 0.00
C HIS A 408 14.27 -1.10 -0.52
N VAL A 409 13.26 -0.92 -1.37
CA VAL A 409 12.87 0.40 -1.89
C VAL A 409 11.59 0.88 -1.23
N ARG A 410 11.68 2.01 -0.51
CA ARG A 410 10.51 2.67 0.10
C ARG A 410 10.10 3.89 -0.70
N LEU A 411 8.90 3.82 -1.25
CA LEU A 411 8.24 4.96 -1.89
C LEU A 411 7.51 5.75 -0.79
N ILE A 412 7.95 6.96 -0.48
CA ILE A 412 7.27 7.88 0.45
C ILE A 412 6.59 8.95 -0.38
N LEU A 413 5.31 8.76 -0.65
CA LEU A 413 4.54 9.54 -1.62
C LEU A 413 3.70 10.59 -0.88
N ASP A 414 4.35 11.70 -0.48
CA ASP A 414 3.65 12.83 0.14
C ASP A 414 2.82 13.57 -0.91
N GLU A 415 1.60 13.97 -0.56
CA GLU A 415 0.59 14.53 -1.47
C GLU A 415 0.37 13.64 -2.72
N PHE A 416 0.18 12.33 -2.52
CA PHE A 416 0.07 11.32 -3.59
C PHE A 416 -0.92 11.69 -4.69
N ALA A 417 -2.00 12.38 -4.34
CA ALA A 417 -2.99 12.84 -5.30
C ALA A 417 -2.44 13.84 -6.34
N ASN A 418 -1.36 14.53 -6.03
CA ASN A 418 -0.77 15.51 -6.93
C ASN A 418 0.28 14.94 -7.89
N ILE A 419 0.66 13.67 -7.74
CA ILE A 419 1.68 13.04 -8.58
C ILE A 419 1.19 12.79 -10.02
N GLY A 420 -0.14 12.70 -10.19
CA GLY A 420 -0.77 12.21 -11.41
C GLY A 420 -1.16 10.73 -11.30
N GLN A 421 -1.70 10.18 -12.37
CA GLN A 421 -2.15 8.80 -12.41
C GLN A 421 -1.00 7.86 -12.83
N ILE A 422 -0.62 6.94 -11.95
CA ILE A 422 0.27 5.81 -12.29
C ILE A 422 -0.61 4.68 -12.81
N PRO A 423 -0.54 4.32 -14.12
CA PRO A 423 -1.37 3.28 -14.68
C PRO A 423 -1.18 1.92 -13.98
N ASN A 424 -2.27 1.20 -13.71
CA ASN A 424 -2.28 -0.10 -13.02
C ASN A 424 -1.65 -0.09 -11.61
N PHE A 425 -1.62 1.05 -10.92
CA PHE A 425 -1.03 1.14 -9.59
C PHE A 425 -1.72 0.24 -8.56
N ASP A 426 -3.02 -0.02 -8.72
CA ASP A 426 -3.79 -1.01 -7.95
C ASP A 426 -3.20 -2.42 -8.02
N LYS A 427 -2.76 -2.84 -9.21
CA LYS A 427 -2.09 -4.13 -9.42
C LYS A 427 -0.65 -4.11 -8.92
N LEU A 428 0.06 -3.02 -9.17
CA LEU A 428 1.44 -2.86 -8.74
C LEU A 428 1.56 -2.94 -7.22
N ILE A 429 0.76 -2.17 -6.46
CA ILE A 429 0.83 -2.14 -4.99
C ILE A 429 0.53 -3.51 -4.35
N ALA A 430 -0.27 -4.35 -5.01
CA ALA A 430 -0.55 -5.70 -4.54
C ALA A 430 0.66 -6.64 -4.70
N THR A 431 1.55 -6.39 -5.66
CA THR A 431 2.64 -7.28 -6.05
C THR A 431 4.02 -6.85 -5.56
N ILE A 432 4.25 -5.56 -5.32
CA ILE A 432 5.56 -4.99 -4.95
C ILE A 432 6.15 -5.57 -3.65
N ARG A 433 5.29 -6.01 -2.72
CA ARG A 433 5.72 -6.56 -1.44
C ARG A 433 6.74 -7.71 -1.59
N SER A 434 6.49 -8.64 -2.51
CA SER A 434 7.37 -9.82 -2.71
C SER A 434 8.75 -9.43 -3.21
N ARG A 435 8.87 -8.26 -3.85
CA ARG A 435 10.07 -7.74 -4.51
C ARG A 435 10.89 -6.77 -3.66
N GLU A 436 10.58 -6.69 -2.35
CA GLU A 436 11.20 -5.76 -1.41
C GLU A 436 10.96 -4.28 -1.78
N ILE A 437 9.74 -3.99 -2.23
CA ILE A 437 9.28 -2.62 -2.49
C ILE A 437 8.07 -2.35 -1.60
N SER A 438 7.97 -1.14 -1.06
CA SER A 438 6.83 -0.69 -0.26
C SER A 438 6.47 0.76 -0.52
N ALA A 439 5.20 1.10 -0.33
CA ALA A 439 4.68 2.44 -0.54
C ALA A 439 4.04 3.00 0.73
N SER A 440 4.41 4.23 1.09
CA SER A 440 3.70 5.06 2.05
C SER A 440 2.88 6.08 1.27
N ILE A 441 1.58 5.86 1.17
CA ILE A 441 0.64 6.71 0.45
C ILE A 441 0.11 7.74 1.43
N ILE A 442 0.41 9.02 1.19
CA ILE A 442 0.07 10.11 2.11
C ILE A 442 -0.94 11.03 1.45
N LEU A 443 -2.08 11.19 2.10
CA LEU A 443 -3.25 11.91 1.57
C LEU A 443 -3.80 12.89 2.60
N GLN A 444 -4.49 13.90 2.13
CA GLN A 444 -5.33 14.76 2.99
C GLN A 444 -6.67 14.10 3.27
N SER A 445 -7.19 13.33 2.31
CA SER A 445 -8.48 12.64 2.37
C SER A 445 -8.48 11.43 1.43
N GLN A 446 -9.18 10.36 1.80
CA GLN A 446 -9.41 9.22 0.90
C GLN A 446 -10.19 9.60 -0.37
N SER A 447 -10.99 10.66 -0.32
CA SER A 447 -11.71 11.16 -1.50
C SER A 447 -10.77 11.63 -2.61
N GLN A 448 -9.55 12.08 -2.30
CA GLN A 448 -8.53 12.41 -3.30
C GLN A 448 -8.10 11.18 -4.09
N LEU A 449 -7.93 10.03 -3.42
CA LEU A 449 -7.60 8.78 -4.09
C LEU A 449 -8.73 8.30 -5.02
N LYS A 450 -9.99 8.43 -4.55
CA LYS A 450 -11.17 8.10 -5.35
C LYS A 450 -11.35 8.99 -6.58
N ALA A 451 -10.94 10.26 -6.51
CA ALA A 451 -11.01 11.17 -7.65
C ALA A 451 -10.10 10.72 -8.81
N ILE A 452 -8.92 10.17 -8.52
CA ILE A 452 -7.92 9.76 -9.52
C ILE A 452 -8.13 8.32 -9.97
N TYR A 453 -8.28 7.40 -9.01
CA TYR A 453 -8.29 5.95 -9.27
C TYR A 453 -9.69 5.34 -9.30
N LYS A 454 -10.75 6.11 -9.03
CA LYS A 454 -12.15 5.65 -9.02
C LYS A 454 -12.32 4.39 -8.18
N ASP A 455 -12.87 3.31 -8.74
CA ASP A 455 -13.10 2.04 -8.05
C ASP A 455 -11.80 1.35 -7.61
N ALA A 456 -10.69 1.56 -8.31
CA ALA A 456 -9.37 1.03 -7.94
C ALA A 456 -8.80 1.66 -6.64
N ALA A 457 -9.35 2.78 -6.18
CA ALA A 457 -8.94 3.42 -4.93
C ALA A 457 -9.10 2.53 -3.69
N GLU A 458 -10.16 1.71 -3.66
CA GLU A 458 -10.40 0.77 -2.57
C GLU A 458 -9.35 -0.34 -2.57
N ILE A 459 -9.01 -0.87 -3.75
CA ILE A 459 -7.95 -1.90 -3.89
C ILE A 459 -6.61 -1.35 -3.40
N ILE A 460 -6.28 -0.09 -3.72
CA ILE A 460 -5.04 0.56 -3.26
C ILE A 460 -5.02 0.67 -1.73
N SER A 461 -6.13 1.12 -1.13
CA SER A 461 -6.24 1.27 0.33
C SER A 461 -6.16 -0.08 1.05
N ASP A 462 -6.81 -1.12 0.54
CA ASP A 462 -6.84 -2.47 1.11
C ASP A 462 -5.47 -3.17 1.06
N ASN A 463 -4.60 -2.75 0.11
CA ASN A 463 -3.21 -3.21 0.04
C ASN A 463 -2.26 -2.46 0.99
N CYS A 464 -2.77 -1.60 1.88
CA CYS A 464 -2.02 -0.98 2.97
C CYS A 464 -2.38 -1.65 4.29
N ASP A 465 -1.51 -2.54 4.81
CA ASP A 465 -1.74 -3.22 6.09
C ASP A 465 -1.77 -2.27 7.29
N SER A 466 -1.18 -1.09 7.15
CA SER A 466 -1.16 -0.04 8.17
C SER A 466 -1.91 1.20 7.68
N VAL A 467 -2.88 1.67 8.45
CA VAL A 467 -3.58 2.94 8.22
C VAL A 467 -3.32 3.85 9.42
N LEU A 468 -2.66 4.97 9.16
CA LEU A 468 -2.34 6.00 10.16
C LEU A 468 -3.19 7.25 9.91
N PHE A 469 -4.11 7.52 10.84
CA PHE A 469 -4.94 8.69 10.81
C PHE A 469 -4.40 9.75 11.78
N LEU A 470 -4.00 10.89 11.25
CA LEU A 470 -3.41 11.99 12.04
C LEU A 470 -4.43 13.05 12.46
N SER A 471 -5.38 13.36 11.58
CA SER A 471 -6.51 14.25 11.85
C SER A 471 -7.46 14.27 10.66
N GLY A 472 -8.71 14.65 10.88
CA GLY A 472 -9.70 14.82 9.81
C GLY A 472 -11.08 15.09 10.38
N ARG A 473 -11.99 15.59 9.54
CA ARG A 473 -13.38 15.91 9.89
C ARG A 473 -14.33 15.32 8.84
N GLY A 474 -15.61 15.31 9.16
CA GLY A 474 -16.67 14.90 8.25
C GLY A 474 -16.45 13.47 7.74
N LYS A 475 -16.45 13.26 6.43
CA LYS A 475 -16.37 11.92 5.83
C LYS A 475 -15.15 11.10 6.31
N ASN A 476 -13.99 11.73 6.47
CA ASN A 476 -12.80 11.04 6.97
C ASN A 476 -12.98 10.56 8.42
N ALA A 477 -13.55 11.39 9.29
CA ALA A 477 -13.81 11.02 10.69
C ALA A 477 -14.84 9.88 10.76
N LYS A 478 -15.89 9.93 9.93
CA LYS A 478 -16.90 8.88 9.84
C LYS A 478 -16.31 7.55 9.38
N GLU A 479 -15.52 7.53 8.30
CA GLU A 479 -14.88 6.32 7.79
C GLU A 479 -13.98 5.66 8.85
N ILE A 480 -13.24 6.46 9.63
CA ILE A 480 -12.41 5.95 10.72
C ILE A 480 -13.27 5.42 11.87
N SER A 481 -14.32 6.14 12.30
CA SER A 481 -15.22 5.68 13.36
C SER A 481 -15.88 4.34 13.01
N ASP A 482 -16.35 4.20 11.77
CA ASP A 482 -16.95 2.95 11.28
C ASP A 482 -15.93 1.80 11.26
N ALA A 483 -14.68 2.08 10.85
CA ALA A 483 -13.60 1.09 10.82
C ALA A 483 -13.10 0.67 12.22
N LEU A 484 -13.19 1.53 13.21
CA LEU A 484 -12.87 1.22 14.61
C LEU A 484 -13.87 0.23 15.22
N GLY A 485 -15.12 0.26 14.76
CA GLY A 485 -16.18 -0.62 15.24
C GLY A 485 -16.80 -0.16 16.55
N LYS A 486 -17.59 -1.06 17.18
CA LYS A 486 -18.37 -0.77 18.38
C LYS A 486 -17.89 -1.60 19.56
N GLU A 487 -17.97 -1.00 20.75
CA GLU A 487 -17.84 -1.67 22.05
C GLU A 487 -19.21 -1.85 22.70
N THR A 488 -19.34 -2.82 23.58
CA THR A 488 -20.53 -3.01 24.39
C THR A 488 -20.39 -2.25 25.70
N ILE A 489 -21.28 -1.28 25.94
CA ILE A 489 -21.32 -0.53 27.18
C ILE A 489 -22.56 -0.90 28.00
N ASP A 490 -22.41 -0.83 29.32
CA ASP A 490 -23.53 -0.96 30.27
C ASP A 490 -24.17 0.41 30.47
N SER A 491 -25.47 0.52 30.20
CA SER A 491 -26.25 1.75 30.40
C SER A 491 -27.32 1.53 31.46
N PHE A 492 -27.43 2.46 32.38
CA PHE A 492 -28.45 2.47 33.41
C PHE A 492 -29.47 3.56 33.09
N ASN A 493 -30.73 3.14 32.87
CA ASN A 493 -31.85 4.07 32.79
C ASN A 493 -32.57 4.09 34.12
N THR A 494 -32.66 5.25 34.76
CA THR A 494 -33.49 5.48 35.93
C THR A 494 -34.88 5.93 35.47
N SER A 495 -35.91 5.17 35.75
CA SER A 495 -37.30 5.61 35.61
C SER A 495 -37.87 6.02 36.95
N GLU A 496 -38.28 7.28 37.06
CA GLU A 496 -39.01 7.79 38.23
C GLU A 496 -40.48 7.89 37.86
N ASN A 497 -41.30 7.09 38.50
CA ASN A 497 -42.75 7.15 38.31
C ASN A 497 -43.36 7.98 39.46
N ARG A 498 -43.84 9.19 39.17
CA ARG A 498 -44.47 10.12 40.10
C ARG A 498 -45.98 9.87 40.18
N GLY A 499 -46.35 8.72 40.78
CA GLY A 499 -47.72 8.45 41.16
C GLY A 499 -47.91 8.61 42.67
N SER A 500 -49.08 8.20 43.21
CA SER A 500 -49.38 8.24 44.67
C SER A 500 -48.39 7.42 45.52
N GLN A 501 -47.57 6.60 44.92
CA GLN A 501 -46.34 6.00 45.48
C GLN A 501 -45.20 6.16 44.49
N THR A 502 -44.15 6.85 44.92
CA THR A 502 -42.93 7.07 44.11
C THR A 502 -42.17 5.75 44.06
N SER A 503 -42.04 5.17 42.84
CA SER A 503 -41.20 3.99 42.63
C SER A 503 -40.04 4.34 41.74
N HIS A 504 -38.81 3.98 42.19
CA HIS A 504 -37.58 4.13 41.40
C HIS A 504 -37.25 2.77 40.76
N GLY A 505 -37.28 2.70 39.44
CA GLY A 505 -36.84 1.52 38.70
C GLY A 505 -35.44 1.77 38.07
N LEU A 506 -34.50 0.87 38.35
CA LEU A 506 -33.24 0.80 37.65
C LEU A 506 -33.36 -0.23 36.54
N ASN A 507 -33.31 0.24 35.27
CA ASN A 507 -33.33 -0.65 34.14
C ASN A 507 -31.90 -0.73 33.56
N TYR A 508 -31.35 -1.94 33.61
CA TYR A 508 -30.01 -2.24 33.07
C TYR A 508 -30.15 -2.64 31.60
N GLN A 509 -29.49 -1.87 30.71
CA GLN A 509 -29.45 -2.15 29.28
C GLN A 509 -28.01 -2.18 28.79
N LYS A 510 -27.72 -3.09 27.86
CA LYS A 510 -26.46 -3.08 27.10
C LYS A 510 -26.69 -2.40 25.77
N LEU A 511 -25.78 -1.51 25.41
CA LEU A 511 -25.81 -0.74 24.15
C LEU A 511 -24.47 -0.88 23.43
N GLY A 512 -24.53 -0.80 22.08
CA GLY A 512 -23.33 -0.69 21.26
C GLY A 512 -22.95 0.77 21.10
N LYS A 513 -21.80 1.20 21.62
CA LYS A 513 -21.20 2.51 21.38
C LYS A 513 -20.03 2.38 20.40
N ALA A 514 -19.86 3.32 19.44
CA ALA A 514 -18.66 3.40 18.66
C ALA A 514 -17.45 3.53 19.60
N LEU A 515 -16.35 2.81 19.31
CA LEU A 515 -15.12 2.87 20.13
C LEU A 515 -14.60 4.32 20.24
N MET A 516 -14.74 5.09 19.15
CA MET A 516 -14.59 6.53 19.12
C MET A 516 -15.57 7.09 18.09
N SER A 517 -16.42 8.02 18.46
CA SER A 517 -17.45 8.58 17.60
C SER A 517 -16.87 9.61 16.63
N GLU A 518 -17.63 9.96 15.58
CA GLU A 518 -17.19 10.92 14.56
C GLU A 518 -16.85 12.30 15.18
N ASP A 519 -17.65 12.76 16.12
CA ASP A 519 -17.44 14.02 16.84
C ASP A 519 -16.21 13.97 17.74
N GLU A 520 -15.97 12.86 18.46
CA GLU A 520 -14.76 12.65 19.27
C GLU A 520 -13.50 12.66 18.38
N ILE A 521 -13.55 12.05 17.16
CA ILE A 521 -12.44 12.06 16.20
C ILE A 521 -12.21 13.48 15.67
N ALA A 522 -13.28 14.25 15.40
CA ALA A 522 -13.18 15.60 14.84
C ALA A 522 -12.51 16.60 15.80
N ILE A 523 -12.60 16.36 17.11
CA ILE A 523 -11.99 17.20 18.16
C ILE A 523 -10.73 16.56 18.78
N MET A 524 -10.23 15.47 18.18
CA MET A 524 -9.04 14.78 18.66
C MET A 524 -7.86 15.74 18.82
N ASP A 525 -7.14 15.63 19.94
CA ASP A 525 -5.95 16.43 20.25
C ASP A 525 -4.92 16.36 19.11
N GLY A 526 -4.32 17.51 18.78
CA GLY A 526 -3.37 17.64 17.68
C GLY A 526 -2.09 16.81 17.82
N GLY A 527 -1.74 16.35 19.03
CA GLY A 527 -0.63 15.44 19.30
C GLY A 527 -0.98 13.97 19.23
N LYS A 528 -2.28 13.62 19.07
CA LYS A 528 -2.77 12.25 19.01
C LYS A 528 -2.99 11.77 17.58
N CYS A 529 -3.00 10.44 17.43
CA CYS A 529 -3.28 9.77 16.16
C CYS A 529 -3.95 8.41 16.40
N ILE A 530 -4.57 7.87 15.37
CA ILE A 530 -5.18 6.54 15.38
C ILE A 530 -4.41 5.67 14.38
N LEU A 531 -3.93 4.53 14.85
CA LEU A 531 -3.28 3.53 14.03
C LEU A 531 -4.14 2.27 13.94
N GLN A 532 -4.39 1.83 12.73
CA GLN A 532 -4.98 0.53 12.42
C GLN A 532 -3.93 -0.33 11.73
N LEU A 533 -3.71 -1.54 12.24
CA LEU A 533 -2.84 -2.55 11.63
C LEU A 533 -3.69 -3.80 11.37
N ARG A 534 -3.61 -4.32 10.15
CA ARG A 534 -4.41 -5.48 9.74
C ARG A 534 -4.28 -6.65 10.72
N GLY A 535 -5.42 -7.12 11.26
CA GLY A 535 -5.49 -8.24 12.20
C GLY A 535 -5.01 -7.93 13.62
N VAL A 536 -4.85 -6.65 13.97
CA VAL A 536 -4.50 -6.18 15.31
C VAL A 536 -5.57 -5.18 15.76
N ARG A 537 -5.75 -5.03 17.08
CA ARG A 537 -6.63 -4.01 17.63
C ARG A 537 -6.11 -2.61 17.29
N PRO A 538 -6.99 -1.63 17.02
CA PRO A 538 -6.57 -0.25 16.72
C PRO A 538 -5.90 0.40 17.94
N PHE A 539 -4.98 1.33 17.67
CA PHE A 539 -4.25 2.06 18.71
C PHE A 539 -4.63 3.55 18.67
N PHE A 540 -4.86 4.11 19.84
CA PHE A 540 -4.98 5.54 20.07
C PHE A 540 -3.72 6.03 20.75
N SER A 541 -2.81 6.63 19.99
CA SER A 541 -1.44 6.88 20.40
C SER A 541 -1.01 8.32 20.17
N GLU A 542 0.15 8.68 20.70
CA GLU A 542 0.78 9.96 20.39
C GLU A 542 1.48 9.90 19.03
N LYS A 543 1.44 11.00 18.28
CA LYS A 543 2.25 11.19 17.08
C LYS A 543 3.73 11.10 17.46
N PHE A 544 4.55 10.60 16.53
CA PHE A 544 5.98 10.47 16.77
C PHE A 544 6.64 11.84 16.95
N ASP A 545 7.23 12.07 18.13
CA ASP A 545 8.01 13.27 18.37
C ASP A 545 9.38 13.16 17.69
N ILE A 546 9.57 13.93 16.63
CA ILE A 546 10.78 13.91 15.81
C ILE A 546 12.06 14.18 16.62
N THR A 547 11.97 14.97 17.71
CA THR A 547 13.12 15.32 18.56
C THR A 547 13.64 14.14 19.37
N LYS A 548 12.82 13.11 19.57
CA LYS A 548 13.21 11.86 20.26
C LYS A 548 13.91 10.87 19.36
N HIS A 549 14.01 11.16 18.04
CA HIS A 549 14.74 10.27 17.13
C HIS A 549 16.26 10.40 17.34
N PRO A 550 17.03 9.29 17.43
CA PRO A 550 18.48 9.33 17.65
C PRO A 550 19.25 10.16 16.63
N HIS A 551 18.72 10.23 15.40
CA HIS A 551 19.35 10.92 14.26
C HIS A 551 18.79 12.34 14.01
N TYR A 552 17.91 12.85 14.87
CA TYR A 552 17.34 14.21 14.76
C TYR A 552 18.42 15.28 14.59
N LYS A 553 19.54 15.14 15.29
CA LYS A 553 20.71 16.04 15.24
C LYS A 553 21.30 16.24 13.85
N TYR A 554 20.99 15.39 12.87
CA TYR A 554 21.49 15.47 11.50
C TYR A 554 20.53 16.21 10.54
N LEU A 555 19.35 16.60 11.00
CA LEU A 555 18.40 17.38 10.22
C LEU A 555 18.71 18.89 10.32
N ALA A 556 18.31 19.62 9.29
CA ALA A 556 18.34 21.09 9.33
C ALA A 556 17.39 21.69 10.39
N ASP A 557 16.36 20.95 10.78
CA ASP A 557 15.45 21.31 11.89
C ASP A 557 16.19 21.41 13.23
N ALA A 558 17.20 20.63 13.44
CA ALA A 558 18.02 20.63 14.67
C ALA A 558 19.15 21.65 14.61
N ASP A 559 19.80 21.78 13.45
CA ASP A 559 20.88 22.75 13.20
C ASP A 559 20.88 23.16 11.72
N LYS A 560 20.74 24.45 11.45
CA LYS A 560 20.75 25.02 10.09
C LYS A 560 22.03 24.72 9.29
N LYS A 561 23.14 24.37 9.94
CA LYS A 561 24.37 23.92 9.28
C LYS A 561 24.19 22.60 8.52
N ASN A 562 23.13 21.84 8.82
CA ASN A 562 22.76 20.62 8.13
C ASN A 562 21.87 20.88 6.90
N THR A 563 21.59 22.14 6.55
CA THR A 563 20.84 22.46 5.34
C THR A 563 21.62 21.98 4.12
N PHE A 564 20.94 21.24 3.25
CA PHE A 564 21.52 20.71 2.03
C PHE A 564 21.58 21.80 0.95
N ASP A 565 22.76 22.03 0.39
CA ASP A 565 22.99 22.99 -0.68
C ASP A 565 22.85 22.28 -2.04
N VAL A 566 21.66 22.38 -2.63
CA VAL A 566 21.33 21.75 -3.92
C VAL A 566 22.20 22.31 -5.06
N ASP A 567 22.42 23.64 -5.08
CA ASP A 567 23.17 24.29 -6.16
C ASP A 567 24.64 23.84 -6.16
N ARG A 568 25.26 23.81 -4.99
CA ARG A 568 26.62 23.30 -4.82
C ARG A 568 26.72 21.81 -5.17
N PHE A 569 25.73 21.02 -4.76
CA PHE A 569 25.70 19.59 -5.06
C PHE A 569 25.64 19.34 -6.57
N LEU A 570 24.70 19.96 -7.28
CA LEU A 570 24.53 19.79 -8.72
C LEU A 570 25.73 20.32 -9.51
N SER A 571 26.29 21.48 -9.12
CA SER A 571 27.49 22.03 -9.76
C SER A 571 28.69 21.09 -9.61
N THR A 572 28.83 20.43 -8.45
CA THR A 572 29.90 19.46 -8.21
C THR A 572 29.73 18.21 -9.08
N LEU A 573 28.48 17.72 -9.23
CA LEU A 573 28.20 16.57 -10.10
C LEU A 573 28.49 16.89 -11.57
N ARG A 574 28.02 18.05 -12.05
CA ARG A 574 28.26 18.50 -13.44
C ARG A 574 29.76 18.62 -13.74
N ARG A 575 30.55 19.19 -12.82
CA ARG A 575 32.01 19.27 -12.97
C ARG A 575 32.69 17.90 -13.04
N LYS A 576 32.28 16.96 -12.18
CA LYS A 576 32.80 15.58 -12.21
C LYS A 576 32.51 14.90 -13.54
N ARG A 577 31.29 15.04 -14.05
CA ARG A 577 30.87 14.46 -15.34
C ARG A 577 31.70 15.05 -16.49
N GLN A 578 31.88 16.37 -16.53
CA GLN A 578 32.73 17.03 -17.53
C GLN A 578 34.17 16.54 -17.48
N GLN A 579 34.73 16.28 -16.29
CA GLN A 579 36.09 15.75 -16.14
C GLN A 579 36.19 14.30 -16.65
N VAL A 580 35.16 13.47 -16.43
CA VAL A 580 35.17 12.10 -16.96
C VAL A 580 35.11 12.11 -18.48
N VAL A 581 34.18 12.88 -19.07
CA VAL A 581 34.05 13.03 -20.53
C VAL A 581 35.36 13.53 -21.14
N ALA A 582 35.98 14.56 -20.55
CA ALA A 582 37.26 15.08 -21.04
C ALA A 582 38.45 14.09 -20.90
N GLN A 583 38.36 13.11 -20.01
CA GLN A 583 39.34 12.02 -19.90
C GLN A 583 39.11 10.92 -20.92
N ASP A 584 37.85 10.61 -21.22
CA ASP A 584 37.47 9.63 -22.27
C ASP A 584 37.68 10.19 -23.69
N GLU A 585 37.58 11.53 -23.86
CA GLU A 585 37.89 12.24 -25.11
C GLU A 585 39.38 12.56 -25.28
N SER A 586 40.28 12.09 -24.41
CA SER A 586 41.70 12.14 -24.67
C SER A 586 42.00 11.19 -25.82
N PHE A 587 41.86 11.70 -27.04
CA PHE A 587 42.25 11.03 -28.28
C PHE A 587 43.73 10.61 -28.21
N ASP A 588 44.01 9.37 -28.53
CA ASP A 588 45.34 8.97 -28.98
C ASP A 588 45.60 9.80 -30.24
N LEU A 589 46.45 10.82 -30.11
CA LEU A 589 47.02 11.51 -31.25
C LEU A 589 47.88 10.47 -31.98
N TYR A 590 47.35 9.82 -32.99
CA TYR A 590 48.16 9.08 -33.94
C TYR A 590 48.99 10.11 -34.69
N GLU A 591 50.30 10.16 -34.40
CA GLU A 591 51.25 10.82 -35.26
C GLU A 591 51.20 10.10 -36.62
N ILE A 592 50.59 10.76 -37.60
CA ILE A 592 50.66 10.30 -38.99
C ILE A 592 52.10 10.62 -39.43
N ASP A 593 52.90 9.57 -39.51
CA ASP A 593 54.25 9.68 -40.05
C ASP A 593 54.18 9.94 -41.54
N LEU A 594 54.31 11.21 -41.96
CA LEU A 594 54.29 11.67 -43.35
C LEU A 594 55.60 11.40 -44.09
N SER A 595 56.44 10.51 -43.55
CA SER A 595 57.77 10.25 -44.13
C SER A 595 57.78 9.30 -45.35
N ASP A 596 56.64 8.74 -45.77
CA ASP A 596 56.58 7.74 -46.86
C ASP A 596 55.98 8.25 -48.19
N GLU A 597 55.78 9.57 -48.40
CA GLU A 597 55.25 10.10 -49.67
C GLU A 597 56.33 10.57 -50.67
N ASP A 598 57.61 10.30 -50.51
CA ASP A 598 58.65 10.70 -51.44
C ASP A 598 59.48 9.53 -52.00
N ALA A 599 58.85 8.46 -52.43
CA ALA A 599 59.59 7.42 -53.14
C ALA A 599 58.80 6.69 -54.23
N THR A 600 58.13 7.41 -55.16
CA THR A 600 57.83 6.86 -56.51
C THR A 600 57.49 8.00 -57.48
N ALA A 601 58.48 8.70 -57.92
CA ALA A 601 58.46 9.47 -59.16
C ALA A 601 59.80 9.28 -59.89
N GLU A 602 59.98 8.15 -60.59
CA GLU A 602 60.76 7.99 -61.79
C GLU A 602 60.09 6.95 -62.69
#